data_ce1440f94a124ad075d0d4bd03b2ca76
#
_entry.id   ce1440f94a124ad075d0d4bd03b2ca76
#
_cell.length_a   1.000
_cell.length_b   1.000
_cell.length_c   1.000
_cell.angle_alpha   90.00
_cell.angle_beta   90.00
_cell.angle_gamma   90.00
#
_symmetry.space_group_name_H-M   'P 1'
#
loop_
_entity.id
_entity.type
_entity.pdbx_description
1 polymer ?
#
loop_
_entity_poly.entity_id
_entity_poly.type
_entity_poly.pdbx_seq_one_letter_code
_entity_poly.pdbx_strand_id
1 'polypeptide(L)'
;VNIALVRDGKPVFGLIASPVNQTILFGGMDQGAFVTNFSDLNDPDKWKQLTASEINSPVVLASSRTPYRGREVELIEAIKAKDAIDYVKKGSALKFFDLAEGTADVYPRFAPTMEWDIAAGQAILESLEGVVLNVETGQPLTYNKESLLNPHFIAKTKGFINFFGE
;
A
#
# COMPACT_ATOMS: atom_id res chain seq x y z
N VAL A 1 2.34 -13.30 -5.35
CA VAL A 1 2.83 -12.95 -6.70
C VAL A 1 2.46 -11.49 -6.95
N ASN A 2 3.41 -10.69 -7.46
CA ASN A 2 3.18 -9.29 -7.82
C ASN A 2 3.42 -9.13 -9.33
N ILE A 3 2.52 -8.44 -10.01
CA ILE A 3 2.63 -8.06 -11.42
C ILE A 3 2.26 -6.59 -11.52
N ALA A 4 3.11 -5.78 -12.16
CA ALA A 4 2.82 -4.38 -12.41
C ALA A 4 3.08 -4.01 -13.88
N LEU A 5 2.24 -3.16 -14.43
CA LEU A 5 2.51 -2.45 -15.66
C LEU A 5 3.09 -1.08 -15.33
N VAL A 6 4.30 -0.82 -15.80
CA VAL A 6 4.98 0.47 -15.62
C VAL A 6 5.06 1.18 -16.95
N ARG A 7 4.67 2.46 -16.97
CA ARG A 7 4.76 3.33 -18.15
C ARG A 7 5.44 4.65 -17.73
N ASP A 8 6.49 5.02 -18.45
CA ASP A 8 7.23 6.27 -18.19
C ASP A 8 7.67 6.42 -16.71
N GLY A 9 8.16 5.32 -16.13
CA GLY A 9 8.61 5.28 -14.74
C GLY A 9 7.51 5.29 -13.67
N LYS A 10 6.23 5.20 -14.06
CA LYS A 10 5.08 5.19 -13.16
C LYS A 10 4.32 3.85 -13.25
N PRO A 11 3.88 3.28 -12.14
CA PRO A 11 3.05 2.09 -12.17
C PRO A 11 1.62 2.50 -12.51
N VAL A 12 1.08 1.97 -13.62
CA VAL A 12 -0.26 2.31 -14.11
C VAL A 12 -1.30 1.24 -13.86
N PHE A 13 -0.85 0.01 -13.58
CA PHE A 13 -1.70 -1.12 -13.19
C PHE A 13 -0.91 -2.05 -12.28
N GLY A 14 -1.58 -2.65 -11.32
CA GLY A 14 -1.01 -3.63 -10.40
C GLY A 14 -1.94 -4.80 -10.14
N LEU A 15 -1.34 -5.98 -9.91
CA LEU A 15 -2.01 -7.18 -9.47
C LEU A 15 -1.14 -7.86 -8.40
N ILE A 16 -1.76 -8.16 -7.26
CA ILE A 16 -1.14 -8.91 -6.16
C ILE A 16 -1.99 -10.15 -5.90
N ALA A 17 -1.43 -11.33 -6.15
CA ALA A 17 -2.11 -12.60 -5.86
C ALA A 17 -1.56 -13.20 -4.56
N SER A 18 -2.47 -13.65 -3.69
CA SER A 18 -2.20 -14.42 -2.48
C SER A 18 -2.69 -15.86 -2.65
N PRO A 19 -1.84 -16.80 -3.13
CA PRO A 19 -2.26 -18.18 -3.37
C PRO A 19 -2.76 -18.90 -2.12
N VAL A 20 -2.18 -18.59 -0.96
CA VAL A 20 -2.60 -19.20 0.32
C VAL A 20 -4.01 -18.77 0.71
N ASN A 21 -4.34 -17.51 0.50
CA ASN A 21 -5.67 -16.96 0.80
C ASN A 21 -6.65 -17.13 -0.38
N GLN A 22 -6.19 -17.63 -1.52
CA GLN A 22 -6.97 -17.76 -2.75
C GLN A 22 -7.60 -16.44 -3.23
N THR A 23 -6.90 -15.30 -3.00
CA THR A 23 -7.40 -13.95 -3.31
C THR A 23 -6.46 -13.20 -4.23
N ILE A 24 -7.03 -12.29 -5.02
CA ILE A 24 -6.31 -11.34 -5.88
C ILE A 24 -6.82 -9.94 -5.58
N LEU A 25 -5.89 -9.02 -5.43
CA LEU A 25 -6.10 -7.58 -5.39
C LEU A 25 -5.50 -7.00 -6.67
N PHE A 26 -6.25 -6.18 -7.40
CA PHE A 26 -5.78 -5.58 -8.65
C PHE A 26 -6.45 -4.23 -8.91
N GLY A 27 -5.81 -3.40 -9.71
CA GLY A 27 -6.33 -2.08 -10.05
C GLY A 27 -5.29 -1.17 -10.69
N GLY A 28 -5.73 0.02 -11.06
CA GLY A 28 -4.92 1.06 -11.68
C GLY A 28 -5.67 2.36 -11.86
N MET A 29 -4.96 3.42 -12.27
CA MET A 29 -5.38 4.82 -12.20
C MET A 29 -6.78 5.08 -12.80
N ASP A 30 -7.10 4.53 -13.96
CA ASP A 30 -8.37 4.81 -14.67
C ASP A 30 -9.40 3.68 -14.50
N GLN A 31 -9.10 2.65 -13.71
CA GLN A 31 -9.91 1.44 -13.61
C GLN A 31 -10.46 1.22 -12.20
N GLY A 32 -9.95 1.95 -11.20
CA GLY A 32 -10.23 1.69 -9.80
C GLY A 32 -9.49 0.46 -9.29
N ALA A 33 -9.87 -0.01 -8.11
CA ALA A 33 -9.30 -1.19 -7.48
C ALA A 33 -10.37 -2.22 -7.14
N PHE A 34 -10.00 -3.50 -7.22
CA PHE A 34 -10.89 -4.64 -6.99
C PHE A 34 -10.18 -5.73 -6.20
N VAL A 35 -10.96 -6.46 -5.42
CA VAL A 35 -10.55 -7.72 -4.81
C VAL A 35 -11.51 -8.84 -5.19
N THR A 36 -10.97 -10.02 -5.47
CA THR A 36 -11.75 -11.20 -5.82
C THR A 36 -11.08 -12.49 -5.36
N ASN A 37 -11.82 -13.59 -5.35
CA ASN A 37 -11.28 -14.93 -5.11
C ASN A 37 -10.81 -15.56 -6.43
N PHE A 38 -9.92 -16.54 -6.35
CA PHE A 38 -9.45 -17.28 -7.53
C PHE A 38 -10.59 -17.99 -8.27
N SER A 39 -11.60 -18.48 -7.55
CA SER A 39 -12.79 -19.11 -8.12
C SER A 39 -13.63 -18.17 -8.99
N ASP A 40 -13.57 -16.89 -8.71
CA ASP A 40 -14.46 -15.88 -9.28
C ASP A 40 -13.76 -14.97 -10.32
N LEU A 41 -12.51 -15.31 -10.71
CA LEU A 41 -11.72 -14.52 -11.66
C LEU A 41 -12.39 -14.29 -13.01
N ASN A 42 -13.17 -15.25 -13.48
CA ASN A 42 -13.86 -15.18 -14.78
C ASN A 42 -15.28 -14.62 -14.66
N ASP A 43 -15.67 -14.12 -13.49
CA ASP A 43 -16.99 -13.56 -13.22
C ASP A 43 -16.86 -12.14 -12.64
N PRO A 44 -16.77 -11.11 -13.51
CA PRO A 44 -16.60 -9.74 -13.06
C PRO A 44 -17.69 -9.21 -12.13
N ASP A 45 -18.90 -9.79 -12.19
CA ASP A 45 -20.01 -9.38 -11.32
C ASP A 45 -19.77 -9.76 -9.84
N LYS A 46 -18.80 -10.64 -9.59
CA LYS A 46 -18.37 -11.03 -8.23
C LYS A 46 -17.15 -10.28 -7.72
N TRP A 47 -16.56 -9.42 -8.53
CA TRP A 47 -15.43 -8.62 -8.07
C TRP A 47 -15.91 -7.52 -7.14
N LYS A 48 -15.36 -7.51 -5.93
CA LYS A 48 -15.65 -6.43 -4.98
C LYS A 48 -14.85 -5.21 -5.37
N GLN A 49 -15.53 -4.16 -5.82
CA GLN A 49 -14.91 -2.85 -6.03
C GLN A 49 -14.54 -2.21 -4.70
N LEU A 50 -13.34 -1.66 -4.63
CA LEU A 50 -12.82 -0.94 -3.46
C LEU A 50 -12.96 0.57 -3.69
N THR A 51 -13.08 1.30 -2.60
CA THR A 51 -13.13 2.77 -2.58
C THR A 51 -12.09 3.31 -1.62
N ALA A 52 -11.70 4.57 -1.82
CA ALA A 52 -10.81 5.25 -0.90
C ALA A 52 -11.37 5.21 0.53
N SER A 53 -10.54 4.82 1.49
CA SER A 53 -10.94 4.70 2.89
C SER A 53 -10.80 6.02 3.65
N GLU A 54 -11.67 6.22 4.63
CA GLU A 54 -11.46 7.19 5.70
C GLU A 54 -10.43 6.66 6.70
N ILE A 55 -9.94 7.54 7.58
CA ILE A 55 -9.01 7.16 8.64
C ILE A 55 -9.68 6.26 9.69
N ASN A 56 -8.98 5.23 10.15
CA ASN A 56 -9.42 4.44 11.29
C ASN A 56 -9.14 5.18 12.62
N SER A 57 -9.96 4.94 13.63
CA SER A 57 -9.69 5.35 15.01
C SER A 57 -9.92 4.15 15.93
N PRO A 58 -8.87 3.58 16.51
CA PRO A 58 -7.45 3.97 16.43
C PRO A 58 -6.86 3.88 15.02
N VAL A 59 -5.85 4.72 14.73
CA VAL A 59 -5.07 4.63 13.49
C VAL A 59 -4.39 3.28 13.39
N VAL A 60 -4.48 2.60 12.25
CA VAL A 60 -3.92 1.26 12.05
C VAL A 60 -2.66 1.29 11.19
N LEU A 61 -1.53 0.89 11.76
CA LEU A 61 -0.24 0.80 11.08
C LEU A 61 0.03 -0.62 10.60
N ALA A 62 0.19 -0.79 9.29
CA ALA A 62 0.63 -2.06 8.71
C ALA A 62 2.15 -2.21 8.87
N SER A 63 2.58 -3.24 9.60
CA SER A 63 3.99 -3.45 9.91
C SER A 63 4.53 -4.79 9.43
N SER A 64 5.86 -4.92 9.40
CA SER A 64 6.53 -6.21 9.34
C SER A 64 6.65 -6.81 10.75
N ARG A 65 7.10 -8.06 10.84
CA ARG A 65 7.30 -8.75 12.13
C ARG A 65 8.51 -8.27 12.94
N THR A 66 9.31 -7.36 12.40
CA THR A 66 10.51 -6.82 13.04
C THR A 66 10.15 -5.71 14.03
N PRO A 67 10.85 -5.58 15.18
CA PRO A 67 10.63 -4.46 16.11
C PRO A 67 10.86 -3.11 15.43
N TYR A 68 10.06 -2.11 15.78
CA TYR A 68 10.17 -0.73 15.28
C TYR A 68 11.49 -0.09 15.69
N ARG A 69 12.13 0.67 14.79
CA ARG A 69 13.41 1.35 15.04
C ARG A 69 13.48 2.67 14.26
N GLY A 70 14.24 3.63 14.81
CA GLY A 70 14.52 4.90 14.13
C GLY A 70 13.26 5.62 13.69
N ARG A 71 13.16 5.96 12.43
CA ARG A 71 12.04 6.73 11.84
C ARG A 71 10.65 6.08 12.01
N GLU A 72 10.57 4.76 12.13
CA GLU A 72 9.29 4.11 12.45
C GLU A 72 8.77 4.55 13.84
N VAL A 73 9.67 4.69 14.80
CA VAL A 73 9.33 5.16 16.15
C VAL A 73 8.86 6.61 16.11
N GLU A 74 9.54 7.47 15.35
CA GLU A 74 9.16 8.89 15.17
C GLU A 74 7.75 9.03 14.58
N LEU A 75 7.44 8.25 13.54
CA LEU A 75 6.11 8.22 12.95
C LEU A 75 5.04 7.74 13.96
N ILE A 76 5.33 6.68 14.71
CA ILE A 76 4.44 6.13 15.73
C ILE A 76 4.14 7.19 16.81
N GLU A 77 5.16 7.90 17.29
CA GLU A 77 4.96 8.95 18.30
C GLU A 77 4.18 10.14 17.74
N ALA A 78 4.38 10.50 16.46
CA ALA A 78 3.59 11.54 15.80
C ALA A 78 2.11 11.14 15.67
N ILE A 79 1.81 9.87 15.37
CA ILE A 79 0.43 9.36 15.35
C ILE A 79 -0.16 9.40 16.75
N LYS A 80 0.54 8.88 17.76
CA LYS A 80 0.09 8.84 19.17
C LYS A 80 -0.20 10.22 19.75
N ALA A 81 0.45 11.25 19.22
CA ALA A 81 0.17 12.63 19.65
C ALA A 81 -1.22 13.13 19.19
N LYS A 82 -1.85 12.46 18.22
CA LYS A 82 -3.15 12.83 17.66
C LYS A 82 -4.26 11.81 17.95
N ASP A 83 -3.94 10.51 17.92
CA ASP A 83 -4.91 9.42 18.14
C ASP A 83 -4.20 8.18 18.71
N ALA A 84 -4.98 7.22 19.20
CA ALA A 84 -4.48 5.88 19.52
C ALA A 84 -3.98 5.17 18.27
N ILE A 85 -3.10 4.20 18.44
CA ILE A 85 -2.53 3.42 17.34
C ILE A 85 -2.73 1.93 17.54
N ASP A 86 -3.14 1.26 16.49
CA ASP A 86 -3.25 -0.20 16.42
C ASP A 86 -2.34 -0.74 15.30
N TYR A 87 -2.13 -2.05 15.26
CA TYR A 87 -1.15 -2.66 14.38
C TYR A 87 -1.70 -3.89 13.69
N VAL A 88 -1.51 -3.96 12.36
CA VAL A 88 -1.69 -5.18 11.58
C VAL A 88 -0.34 -5.72 11.11
N LYS A 89 -0.11 -7.03 11.29
CA LYS A 89 1.16 -7.68 10.95
C LYS A 89 0.97 -8.64 9.79
N LYS A 90 1.44 -8.24 8.61
CA LYS A 90 1.48 -9.08 7.42
C LYS A 90 2.85 -9.03 6.75
N GLY A 91 3.23 -10.10 6.07
CA GLY A 91 4.47 -10.16 5.28
C GLY A 91 4.32 -9.52 3.90
N SER A 92 5.44 -9.06 3.32
CA SER A 92 5.56 -8.67 1.91
C SER A 92 4.47 -7.69 1.43
N ALA A 93 4.09 -7.80 0.15
CA ALA A 93 3.06 -6.99 -0.51
C ALA A 93 1.63 -7.21 0.02
N LEU A 94 1.40 -8.21 0.90
CA LEU A 94 0.07 -8.44 1.48
C LEU A 94 -0.44 -7.27 2.33
N LYS A 95 0.43 -6.37 2.78
CA LYS A 95 0.03 -5.13 3.46
C LYS A 95 -0.77 -4.19 2.55
N PHE A 96 -0.59 -4.28 1.23
CA PHE A 96 -1.38 -3.50 0.29
C PHE A 96 -2.85 -3.95 0.23
N PHE A 97 -3.16 -5.21 0.58
CA PHE A 97 -4.56 -5.62 0.80
C PHE A 97 -5.17 -4.84 1.96
N ASP A 98 -4.46 -4.73 3.09
CA ASP A 98 -4.97 -4.01 4.26
C ASP A 98 -5.19 -2.53 3.97
N LEU A 99 -4.26 -1.88 3.25
CA LEU A 99 -4.41 -0.49 2.84
C LEU A 99 -5.58 -0.31 1.86
N ALA A 100 -5.67 -1.18 0.85
CA ALA A 100 -6.71 -1.10 -0.17
C ALA A 100 -8.12 -1.39 0.36
N GLU A 101 -8.24 -2.31 1.33
CA GLU A 101 -9.50 -2.66 1.99
C GLU A 101 -9.85 -1.72 3.16
N GLY A 102 -8.98 -0.76 3.49
CA GLY A 102 -9.19 0.19 4.57
C GLY A 102 -9.04 -0.39 5.98
N THR A 103 -8.44 -1.59 6.12
CA THR A 103 -8.15 -2.21 7.41
C THR A 103 -6.82 -1.76 8.01
N ALA A 104 -6.02 -1.01 7.24
CA ALA A 104 -4.85 -0.28 7.70
C ALA A 104 -4.79 1.08 7.01
N ASP A 105 -4.15 2.05 7.66
CA ASP A 105 -4.07 3.44 7.21
C ASP A 105 -2.71 3.80 6.63
N VAL A 106 -1.65 3.22 7.17
CA VAL A 106 -0.27 3.57 6.82
C VAL A 106 0.66 2.36 6.87
N TYR A 107 1.58 2.31 5.90
CA TYR A 107 2.62 1.29 5.83
C TYR A 107 3.99 1.96 5.61
N PRO A 108 4.76 2.18 6.68
CA PRO A 108 6.15 2.63 6.58
C PRO A 108 7.07 1.45 6.24
N ARG A 109 8.09 1.72 5.41
CA ARG A 109 9.12 0.74 5.07
C ARG A 109 10.51 1.37 5.07
N PHE A 110 11.26 1.13 6.14
CA PHE A 110 12.64 1.58 6.33
C PHE A 110 13.64 0.42 6.23
N ALA A 111 13.32 -0.59 5.43
CA ALA A 111 14.20 -1.71 5.11
C ALA A 111 14.21 -1.95 3.61
N PRO A 112 15.28 -2.52 3.05
CA PRO A 112 15.41 -2.71 1.60
C PRO A 112 14.23 -3.46 0.98
N THR A 113 13.76 -2.97 -0.17
CA THR A 113 12.81 -3.63 -1.07
C THR A 113 13.22 -3.37 -2.51
N MET A 114 12.73 -4.19 -3.42
CA MET A 114 12.96 -4.02 -4.85
C MET A 114 11.71 -3.45 -5.53
N GLU A 115 11.88 -2.91 -6.73
CA GLU A 115 10.78 -2.33 -7.50
C GLU A 115 9.59 -3.29 -7.65
N TRP A 116 9.83 -4.57 -7.92
CA TRP A 116 8.81 -5.59 -8.08
C TRP A 116 8.05 -5.96 -6.79
N ASP A 117 8.54 -5.54 -5.62
CA ASP A 117 7.84 -5.72 -4.35
C ASP A 117 6.73 -4.69 -4.15
N ILE A 118 6.83 -3.51 -4.81
CA ILE A 118 6.04 -2.33 -4.47
C ILE A 118 5.21 -1.80 -5.63
N ALA A 119 5.68 -1.91 -6.87
CA ALA A 119 5.05 -1.28 -8.03
C ALA A 119 3.56 -1.64 -8.18
N ALA A 120 3.20 -2.92 -7.99
CA ALA A 120 1.81 -3.36 -8.07
C ALA A 120 0.95 -2.71 -6.96
N GLY A 121 1.46 -2.71 -5.72
CA GLY A 121 0.76 -2.12 -4.58
C GLY A 121 0.59 -0.61 -4.70
N GLN A 122 1.60 0.08 -5.26
CA GLN A 122 1.51 1.52 -5.50
C GLN A 122 0.41 1.85 -6.53
N ALA A 123 0.38 1.16 -7.69
CA ALA A 123 -0.66 1.39 -8.70
C ALA A 123 -2.08 1.23 -8.12
N ILE A 124 -2.28 0.19 -7.32
CA ILE A 124 -3.56 -0.08 -6.68
C ILE A 124 -3.91 1.00 -5.65
N LEU A 125 -2.96 1.36 -4.79
CA LEU A 125 -3.20 2.34 -3.74
C LEU A 125 -3.47 3.75 -4.31
N GLU A 126 -2.74 4.15 -5.36
CA GLU A 126 -2.95 5.42 -6.05
C GLU A 126 -4.33 5.48 -6.73
N SER A 127 -4.88 4.37 -7.23
CA SER A 127 -6.24 4.32 -7.76
C SER A 127 -7.32 4.51 -6.69
N LEU A 128 -6.96 4.40 -5.41
CA LEU A 128 -7.78 4.66 -4.22
C LEU A 128 -7.42 6.01 -3.56
N GLU A 129 -6.84 6.93 -4.32
CA GLU A 129 -6.43 8.27 -3.84
C GLU A 129 -5.38 8.24 -2.71
N GLY A 130 -4.72 7.10 -2.50
CA GLY A 130 -3.56 6.99 -1.61
C GLY A 130 -2.26 7.32 -2.33
N VAL A 131 -1.14 7.25 -1.62
CA VAL A 131 0.20 7.55 -2.15
C VAL A 131 1.26 6.61 -1.60
N VAL A 132 2.36 6.44 -2.35
CA VAL A 132 3.59 5.78 -1.87
C VAL A 132 4.75 6.74 -2.08
N LEU A 133 5.24 7.32 -1.00
CA LEU A 133 6.21 8.41 -1.04
C LEU A 133 7.59 7.96 -0.57
N ASN A 134 8.62 8.37 -1.29
CA ASN A 134 10.00 8.33 -0.83
C ASN A 134 10.14 9.24 0.40
N VAL A 135 10.65 8.70 1.49
CA VAL A 135 10.78 9.41 2.79
C VAL A 135 11.78 10.58 2.73
N GLU A 136 12.78 10.49 1.84
CA GLU A 136 13.82 11.52 1.74
C GLU A 136 13.36 12.72 0.89
N THR A 137 12.57 12.45 -0.16
CA THR A 137 12.19 13.49 -1.14
C THR A 137 10.74 13.94 -1.01
N GLY A 138 9.90 13.17 -0.31
CA GLY A 138 8.45 13.39 -0.28
C GLY A 138 7.73 13.17 -1.62
N GLN A 139 8.43 12.66 -2.64
CA GLN A 139 7.87 12.43 -3.97
C GLN A 139 7.44 10.98 -4.13
N PRO A 140 6.48 10.67 -5.02
CA PRO A 140 6.12 9.30 -5.37
C PRO A 140 7.34 8.48 -5.81
N LEU A 141 7.31 7.18 -5.53
CA LEU A 141 8.36 6.27 -6.05
C LEU A 141 8.29 6.22 -7.57
N THR A 142 9.47 6.09 -8.18
CA THR A 142 9.62 5.88 -9.62
C THR A 142 10.27 4.53 -9.90
N TYR A 143 10.03 4.01 -11.08
CA TYR A 143 10.37 2.64 -11.49
C TYR A 143 11.20 2.63 -12.77
N ASN A 144 11.79 1.48 -13.07
CA ASN A 144 12.70 1.28 -14.20
C ASN A 144 13.97 2.14 -14.05
N LYS A 145 14.46 2.24 -12.80
CA LYS A 145 15.71 2.93 -12.48
C LYS A 145 16.92 2.07 -12.82
N GLU A 146 18.09 2.65 -12.92
CA GLU A 146 19.36 1.92 -13.04
C GLU A 146 19.56 0.97 -11.86
N SER A 147 19.36 1.45 -10.63
CA SER A 147 19.25 0.60 -9.44
C SER A 147 17.79 0.27 -9.16
N LEU A 148 17.43 -1.00 -9.21
CA LEU A 148 16.08 -1.49 -8.94
C LEU A 148 15.74 -1.56 -7.45
N LEU A 149 16.66 -1.14 -6.58
CA LEU A 149 16.44 -0.97 -5.14
C LEU A 149 15.53 0.25 -4.90
N ASN A 150 14.51 0.07 -4.07
CA ASN A 150 13.67 1.18 -3.65
C ASN A 150 14.33 1.98 -2.53
N PRO A 151 14.12 3.32 -2.49
CA PRO A 151 14.39 4.09 -1.28
C PRO A 151 13.46 3.66 -0.15
N HIS A 152 13.71 4.13 1.06
CA HIS A 152 12.73 4.03 2.14
C HIS A 152 11.45 4.78 1.76
N PHE A 153 10.30 4.24 2.13
CA PHE A 153 9.02 4.82 1.73
C PHE A 153 7.95 4.74 2.83
N ILE A 154 6.91 5.54 2.66
CA ILE A 154 5.67 5.45 3.41
C ILE A 154 4.52 5.35 2.41
N ALA A 155 3.73 4.28 2.49
CA ALA A 155 2.46 4.16 1.80
C ALA A 155 1.34 4.67 2.73
N LYS A 156 0.49 5.56 2.21
CA LYS A 156 -0.57 6.25 2.97
C LYS A 156 -1.90 6.08 2.23
N THR A 157 -2.97 5.75 2.95
CA THR A 157 -4.34 5.85 2.42
C THR A 157 -4.78 7.31 2.32
N LYS A 158 -5.86 7.58 1.59
CA LYS A 158 -6.48 8.92 1.54
C LYS A 158 -6.83 9.45 2.93
N GLY A 159 -7.43 8.62 3.78
CA GLY A 159 -7.79 9.00 5.14
C GLY A 159 -6.57 9.40 5.97
N PHE A 160 -5.43 8.69 5.82
CA PHE A 160 -4.20 9.03 6.54
C PHE A 160 -3.54 10.32 6.03
N ILE A 161 -3.61 10.61 4.72
CA ILE A 161 -3.14 11.88 4.16
C ILE A 161 -3.90 13.04 4.81
N ASN A 162 -5.23 12.96 4.83
CA ASN A 162 -6.09 13.99 5.43
C ASN A 162 -5.87 14.14 6.94
N PHE A 163 -5.52 13.05 7.65
CA PHE A 163 -5.27 13.06 9.11
C PHE A 163 -4.12 13.98 9.52
N PHE A 164 -3.08 14.10 8.71
CA PHE A 164 -1.96 15.02 8.94
C PHE A 164 -2.13 16.39 8.27
N GLY A 165 -3.13 16.55 7.39
CA GLY A 165 -3.38 17.79 6.68
C GLY A 165 -2.36 18.07 5.57
N GLU A 166 -1.87 17.00 4.94
CA GLU A 166 -0.91 17.05 3.83
C GLU A 166 -1.61 17.17 2.47
#